data_1e3b01aa950bbf3faf6f6405dc846e36
#
_entry.id   1e3b01aa950bbf3faf6f6405dc846e36
#
_cell.length_a   1.000
_cell.length_b   1.000
_cell.length_c   1.000
_cell.angle_alpha   90.00
_cell.angle_beta   90.00
_cell.angle_gamma   90.00
#
_symmetry.space_group_name_H-M   'P 1'
#
loop_
_entity.id
_entity.type
_entity.pdbx_description
1 polymer ?
#
loop_
_entity_poly.entity_id
_entity_poly.type
_entity_poly.pdbx_seq_one_letter_code
_entity_poly.pdbx_strand_id
1 'polypeptide(L)'
;MPCNIERSLSSVSELNHSRRTAAAQLRVAAMTHLIAWAEMNEYRWKWGLIGMEFGWWTIVPPLVAITLALVTKKVILSLGIGILSGALIASHFSIVGMFTVAATTLWEKVTDMWNVSILIFLVCLGILTYLVTIAGGARAYGDWATKRIKTRAGAQLASLLLGILIFIDDYFNCLTVGTVMIPVTDRHRVSRAKLAYIIDATAAPVCVIAPVSSWVVTIMSTMGDKFRATGIEMEPFVAFLRTLPLNLYAWLTLGMVAVVAILELDFGPMERFEREARATGNVNAAKPAGTERRQPAISSKGTVWDLLVPVIGLIIFA
;
A
#
# COMPACT_ATOMS: atom_id res chain seq x y z
N MET A 1 59.99 12.54 50.06
CA MET A 1 58.84 13.15 49.33
C MET A 1 58.96 12.96 47.81
N PRO A 2 58.93 11.73 47.26
CA PRO A 2 58.78 11.55 45.77
C PRO A 2 57.45 11.00 45.31
N CYS A 3 56.53 10.65 46.22
CA CYS A 3 55.31 9.89 45.82
C CYS A 3 54.13 10.70 45.21
N ASN A 4 54.22 12.03 45.17
CA ASN A 4 53.12 12.87 44.68
C ASN A 4 53.27 13.35 43.22
N ILE A 5 54.43 13.21 42.61
CA ILE A 5 54.71 13.65 41.24
C ILE A 5 54.26 12.58 40.23
N GLU A 6 54.45 11.29 40.57
CA GLU A 6 54.02 10.18 39.68
C GLU A 6 52.48 10.08 39.56
N ARG A 7 51.73 10.33 40.64
CA ARG A 7 50.24 10.40 40.55
C ARG A 7 49.74 11.56 39.73
N SER A 8 50.44 12.68 39.75
CA SER A 8 50.08 13.87 38.94
C SER A 8 50.32 13.64 37.43
N LEU A 9 51.38 12.88 37.09
CA LEU A 9 51.75 12.58 35.71
C LEU A 9 50.82 11.50 35.12
N SER A 10 50.38 10.51 35.89
CA SER A 10 49.41 9.48 35.44
C SER A 10 48.02 10.09 35.18
N SER A 11 47.55 10.98 36.04
CA SER A 11 46.26 11.65 35.85
C SER A 11 46.23 12.59 34.62
N VAL A 12 47.35 13.24 34.32
CA VAL A 12 47.50 14.09 33.11
C VAL A 12 47.58 13.24 31.85
N SER A 13 48.17 12.04 31.88
CA SER A 13 48.21 11.11 30.74
C SER A 13 46.85 10.51 30.46
N GLU A 14 46.10 10.14 31.48
CA GLU A 14 44.72 9.62 31.34
C GLU A 14 43.76 10.73 30.79
N LEU A 15 43.86 11.94 31.28
CA LEU A 15 43.09 13.09 30.73
C LEU A 15 43.44 13.41 29.27
N ASN A 16 44.69 13.30 28.89
CA ASN A 16 45.11 13.45 27.50
C ASN A 16 44.63 12.33 26.60
N HIS A 17 44.61 11.07 27.11
CA HIS A 17 44.09 9.96 26.38
C HIS A 17 42.59 10.04 26.19
N SER A 18 41.84 10.40 27.25
CA SER A 18 40.38 10.65 27.18
C SER A 18 40.00 11.79 26.20
N ARG A 19 40.77 12.87 26.21
CA ARG A 19 40.55 13.98 25.25
C ARG A 19 40.86 13.59 23.80
N ARG A 20 41.86 12.73 23.56
CA ARG A 20 42.18 12.21 22.22
C ARG A 20 41.14 11.25 21.70
N THR A 21 40.59 10.38 22.53
CA THR A 21 39.50 9.47 22.17
C THR A 21 38.21 10.20 21.92
N ALA A 22 37.86 11.18 22.75
CA ALA A 22 36.66 12.02 22.53
C ALA A 22 36.78 12.87 21.23
N ALA A 23 37.96 13.44 20.96
CA ALA A 23 38.21 14.16 19.71
C ALA A 23 38.19 13.25 18.47
N ALA A 24 38.64 12.00 18.59
CA ALA A 24 38.54 11.01 17.52
C ALA A 24 37.07 10.60 17.25
N GLN A 25 36.28 10.37 18.31
CA GLN A 25 34.86 10.08 18.19
C GLN A 25 34.06 11.22 17.57
N LEU A 26 34.35 12.46 17.96
CA LEU A 26 33.74 13.64 17.35
C LEU A 26 34.11 13.81 15.86
N ARG A 27 35.36 13.48 15.50
CA ARG A 27 35.77 13.49 14.07
C ARG A 27 35.06 12.42 13.25
N VAL A 28 34.92 11.21 13.79
CA VAL A 28 34.17 10.12 13.13
C VAL A 28 32.70 10.49 12.98
N ALA A 29 32.07 11.03 14.03
CA ALA A 29 30.69 11.49 13.97
C ALA A 29 30.49 12.64 12.97
N ALA A 30 31.42 13.60 12.95
CA ALA A 30 31.39 14.70 11.97
C ALA A 30 31.59 14.19 10.52
N MET A 31 32.43 13.17 10.35
CA MET A 31 32.70 12.59 9.03
C MET A 31 31.51 11.76 8.52
N THR A 32 30.84 11.01 9.39
CA THR A 32 29.60 10.31 9.04
C THR A 32 28.46 11.27 8.70
N HIS A 33 28.33 12.38 9.44
CA HIS A 33 27.38 13.44 9.11
C HIS A 33 27.70 14.15 7.78
N LEU A 34 28.97 14.39 7.49
CA LEU A 34 29.42 14.98 6.21
C LEU A 34 29.17 14.04 5.03
N ILE A 35 29.42 12.75 5.19
CA ILE A 35 29.14 11.73 4.14
C ILE A 35 27.63 11.64 3.90
N ALA A 36 26.82 11.52 4.96
CA ALA A 36 25.37 11.50 4.85
C ALA A 36 24.81 12.80 4.22
N TRP A 37 25.41 13.96 4.55
CA TRP A 37 25.04 15.24 3.94
C TRP A 37 25.45 15.32 2.46
N ALA A 38 26.61 14.78 2.09
CA ALA A 38 27.08 14.74 0.71
C ALA A 38 26.21 13.82 -0.15
N GLU A 39 25.87 12.64 0.36
CA GLU A 39 24.93 11.71 -0.30
C GLU A 39 23.54 12.32 -0.44
N MET A 40 22.99 12.95 0.61
CA MET A 40 21.71 13.65 0.54
C MET A 40 21.74 14.83 -0.46
N ASN A 41 22.85 15.54 -0.52
CA ASN A 41 23.00 16.69 -1.44
C ASN A 41 23.13 16.22 -2.89
N GLU A 42 23.80 15.08 -3.15
CA GLU A 42 23.86 14.46 -4.47
C GLU A 42 22.48 13.98 -4.93
N TYR A 43 21.68 13.34 -4.05
CA TYR A 43 20.27 13.00 -4.33
C TYR A 43 19.42 14.25 -4.60
N ARG A 44 19.57 15.32 -3.81
CA ARG A 44 18.82 16.56 -3.96
C ARG A 44 19.13 17.28 -5.27
N TRP A 45 20.40 17.29 -5.70
CA TRP A 45 20.81 17.84 -6.98
C TRP A 45 20.30 17.01 -8.15
N LYS A 46 20.39 15.69 -8.10
CA LYS A 46 19.86 14.82 -9.14
C LYS A 46 18.35 15.01 -9.37
N TRP A 47 17.55 15.06 -8.32
CA TRP A 47 16.08 15.21 -8.45
C TRP A 47 15.66 16.66 -8.76
N GLY A 48 16.34 17.66 -8.23
CA GLY A 48 16.07 19.06 -8.52
C GLY A 48 16.42 19.45 -9.96
N LEU A 49 17.56 18.95 -10.48
CA LEU A 49 18.00 19.19 -11.85
C LEU A 49 17.11 18.47 -12.87
N ILE A 50 16.69 17.23 -12.61
CA ILE A 50 15.81 16.47 -13.53
C ILE A 50 14.48 17.22 -13.75
N GLY A 51 13.90 17.82 -12.69
CA GLY A 51 12.66 18.61 -12.82
C GLY A 51 12.84 19.92 -13.56
N MET A 52 14.04 20.52 -13.52
CA MET A 52 14.35 21.78 -14.24
C MET A 52 14.84 21.55 -15.68
N GLU A 53 15.55 20.45 -15.95
CA GLU A 53 16.07 20.15 -17.30
C GLU A 53 14.99 19.72 -18.29
N PHE A 54 13.99 18.97 -17.84
CA PHE A 54 12.99 18.38 -18.75
C PHE A 54 11.63 19.11 -18.75
N GLY A 55 11.39 20.03 -17.83
CA GLY A 55 10.19 20.87 -17.78
C GLY A 55 8.88 20.07 -18.01
N TRP A 56 8.11 20.44 -19.03
CA TRP A 56 6.85 19.80 -19.38
C TRP A 56 6.98 18.33 -19.83
N TRP A 57 8.15 17.89 -20.26
CA TRP A 57 8.40 16.51 -20.68
C TRP A 57 8.25 15.51 -19.53
N THR A 58 8.37 15.95 -18.28
CA THR A 58 8.16 15.08 -17.09
C THR A 58 6.73 14.57 -16.95
N ILE A 59 5.76 15.24 -17.58
CA ILE A 59 4.34 14.85 -17.55
C ILE A 59 4.04 13.77 -18.61
N VAL A 60 4.86 13.66 -19.64
CA VAL A 60 4.63 12.73 -20.77
C VAL A 60 4.57 11.25 -20.34
N PRO A 61 5.51 10.71 -19.53
CA PRO A 61 5.47 9.29 -19.14
C PRO A 61 4.20 8.89 -18.38
N PRO A 62 3.74 9.64 -17.35
CA PRO A 62 2.46 9.34 -16.71
C PRO A 62 1.27 9.41 -17.65
N LEU A 63 1.21 10.42 -18.52
CA LEU A 63 0.11 10.56 -19.49
C LEU A 63 0.09 9.40 -20.48
N VAL A 64 1.25 8.98 -21.00
CA VAL A 64 1.37 7.81 -21.89
C VAL A 64 0.89 6.55 -21.19
N ALA A 65 1.34 6.30 -19.94
CA ALA A 65 0.93 5.13 -19.18
C ALA A 65 -0.59 5.10 -18.94
N ILE A 66 -1.17 6.21 -18.49
CA ILE A 66 -2.61 6.31 -18.21
C ILE A 66 -3.43 6.15 -19.49
N THR A 67 -3.08 6.88 -20.56
CA THR A 67 -3.81 6.82 -21.83
C THR A 67 -3.78 5.42 -22.42
N LEU A 68 -2.60 4.79 -22.46
CA LEU A 68 -2.47 3.41 -22.91
C LEU A 68 -3.23 2.42 -22.03
N ALA A 69 -3.24 2.60 -20.72
CA ALA A 69 -4.00 1.73 -19.81
C ALA A 69 -5.50 1.81 -20.07
N LEU A 70 -6.03 3.01 -20.29
CA LEU A 70 -7.44 3.22 -20.61
C LEU A 70 -7.84 2.64 -21.97
N VAL A 71 -6.98 2.81 -22.99
CA VAL A 71 -7.27 2.34 -24.36
C VAL A 71 -7.08 0.83 -24.48
N THR A 72 -5.94 0.31 -24.01
CA THR A 72 -5.58 -1.12 -24.21
C THR A 72 -6.17 -2.04 -23.15
N LYS A 73 -6.57 -1.52 -22.00
CA LYS A 73 -6.98 -2.27 -20.80
C LYS A 73 -5.91 -3.27 -20.30
N LYS A 74 -4.66 -3.08 -20.71
CA LYS A 74 -3.50 -3.92 -20.35
C LYS A 74 -2.53 -3.10 -19.49
N VAL A 75 -2.78 -3.04 -18.18
CA VAL A 75 -2.06 -2.17 -17.24
C VAL A 75 -0.55 -2.40 -17.27
N ILE A 76 -0.08 -3.67 -17.22
CA ILE A 76 1.35 -4.01 -17.17
C ILE A 76 2.08 -3.50 -18.43
N LEU A 77 1.51 -3.71 -19.61
CA LEU A 77 2.10 -3.23 -20.86
C LEU A 77 2.17 -1.70 -20.91
N SER A 78 1.08 -1.05 -20.46
CA SER A 78 0.98 0.41 -20.45
C SER A 78 1.97 1.06 -19.48
N LEU A 79 2.14 0.49 -18.30
CA LEU A 79 3.17 0.92 -17.34
C LEU A 79 4.58 0.70 -17.89
N GLY A 80 4.83 -0.46 -18.53
CA GLY A 80 6.13 -0.74 -19.15
C GLY A 80 6.50 0.31 -20.22
N ILE A 81 5.54 0.66 -21.09
CA ILE A 81 5.75 1.72 -22.11
C ILE A 81 5.93 3.08 -21.44
N GLY A 82 5.18 3.38 -20.38
CA GLY A 82 5.36 4.59 -19.58
C GLY A 82 6.78 4.70 -19.00
N ILE A 83 7.29 3.62 -18.40
CA ILE A 83 8.66 3.56 -17.86
C ILE A 83 9.69 3.77 -18.98
N LEU A 84 9.52 3.10 -20.11
CA LEU A 84 10.43 3.26 -21.25
C LEU A 84 10.41 4.68 -21.82
N SER A 85 9.24 5.33 -21.90
CA SER A 85 9.14 6.72 -22.32
C SER A 85 9.84 7.68 -21.35
N GLY A 86 9.75 7.42 -20.02
CA GLY A 86 10.49 8.16 -19.01
C GLY A 86 12.01 7.97 -19.14
N ALA A 87 12.45 6.72 -19.33
CA ALA A 87 13.86 6.40 -19.54
C ALA A 87 14.41 7.02 -20.82
N LEU A 88 13.60 7.10 -21.89
CA LEU A 88 13.97 7.77 -23.14
C LEU A 88 14.20 9.27 -22.95
N ILE A 89 13.32 9.93 -22.24
CA ILE A 89 13.46 11.36 -21.90
C ILE A 89 14.71 11.57 -21.02
N ALA A 90 14.86 10.76 -19.96
CA ALA A 90 15.99 10.84 -19.05
C ALA A 90 17.35 10.58 -19.74
N SER A 91 17.37 9.81 -20.83
CA SER A 91 18.56 9.56 -21.63
C SER A 91 18.76 10.55 -22.79
N HIS A 92 18.09 11.71 -22.77
CA HIS A 92 18.14 12.71 -23.86
C HIS A 92 17.81 12.11 -25.25
N PHE A 93 16.76 11.26 -25.31
CA PHE A 93 16.28 10.58 -26.52
C PHE A 93 17.26 9.59 -27.14
N SER A 94 18.26 9.11 -26.38
CA SER A 94 19.15 8.04 -26.80
C SER A 94 18.48 6.67 -26.57
N ILE A 95 18.34 5.87 -27.67
CA ILE A 95 17.72 4.53 -27.55
C ILE A 95 18.58 3.60 -26.69
N VAL A 96 19.90 3.63 -26.85
CA VAL A 96 20.81 2.82 -26.03
C VAL A 96 20.75 3.29 -24.57
N GLY A 97 20.77 4.60 -24.34
CA GLY A 97 20.58 5.20 -23.02
C GLY A 97 19.25 4.83 -22.35
N MET A 98 18.17 4.78 -23.12
CA MET A 98 16.85 4.35 -22.63
C MET A 98 16.90 2.95 -22.00
N PHE A 99 17.46 1.97 -22.72
CA PHE A 99 17.56 0.61 -22.18
C PHE A 99 18.52 0.53 -20.99
N THR A 100 19.62 1.27 -21.03
CA THR A 100 20.56 1.32 -19.92
C THR A 100 19.90 1.90 -18.66
N VAL A 101 19.25 3.07 -18.78
CA VAL A 101 18.54 3.72 -17.66
C VAL A 101 17.43 2.82 -17.14
N ALA A 102 16.62 2.23 -18.01
CA ALA A 102 15.55 1.33 -17.59
C ALA A 102 16.09 0.09 -16.86
N ALA A 103 17.16 -0.53 -17.38
CA ALA A 103 17.77 -1.72 -16.78
C ALA A 103 18.45 -1.41 -15.43
N THR A 104 19.20 -0.30 -15.33
CA THR A 104 19.87 0.09 -14.07
C THR A 104 18.85 0.45 -13.00
N THR A 105 17.82 1.25 -13.35
CA THR A 105 16.75 1.59 -12.40
C THR A 105 15.97 0.36 -11.95
N LEU A 106 15.66 -0.56 -12.86
CA LEU A 106 15.00 -1.82 -12.51
C LEU A 106 15.87 -2.65 -11.55
N TRP A 107 17.17 -2.76 -11.87
CA TRP A 107 18.13 -3.48 -11.03
C TRP A 107 18.23 -2.87 -9.63
N GLU A 108 18.39 -1.56 -9.50
CA GLU A 108 18.39 -0.83 -8.24
C GLU A 108 17.12 -1.10 -7.43
N LYS A 109 15.95 -1.06 -8.07
CA LYS A 109 14.67 -1.31 -7.39
C LYS A 109 14.48 -2.76 -6.94
N VAL A 110 14.96 -3.73 -7.73
CA VAL A 110 14.84 -5.16 -7.39
C VAL A 110 15.87 -5.58 -6.33
N THR A 111 17.02 -4.91 -6.26
CA THR A 111 18.05 -5.19 -5.26
C THR A 111 17.89 -4.37 -3.97
N ASP A 112 17.08 -3.33 -3.98
CA ASP A 112 16.77 -2.56 -2.78
C ASP A 112 16.01 -3.42 -1.76
N MET A 113 16.57 -3.57 -0.58
CA MET A 113 16.05 -4.45 0.49
C MET A 113 14.62 -4.08 0.92
N TRP A 114 14.26 -2.81 0.88
CA TRP A 114 12.90 -2.36 1.16
C TRP A 114 11.89 -2.89 0.14
N ASN A 115 12.19 -2.73 -1.14
CA ASN A 115 11.32 -3.23 -2.22
C ASN A 115 11.23 -4.76 -2.23
N VAL A 116 12.35 -5.46 -1.96
CA VAL A 116 12.38 -6.92 -1.83
C VAL A 116 11.49 -7.38 -0.67
N SER A 117 11.55 -6.71 0.47
CA SER A 117 10.69 -7.01 1.62
C SER A 117 9.20 -6.86 1.28
N ILE A 118 8.83 -5.81 0.54
CA ILE A 118 7.45 -5.62 0.06
C ILE A 118 7.04 -6.75 -0.89
N LEU A 119 7.91 -7.17 -1.81
CA LEU A 119 7.61 -8.27 -2.73
C LEU A 119 7.40 -9.59 -1.97
N ILE A 120 8.26 -9.89 -1.00
CA ILE A 120 8.11 -11.09 -0.14
C ILE A 120 6.80 -11.02 0.63
N PHE A 121 6.50 -9.86 1.24
CA PHE A 121 5.24 -9.63 1.94
C PHE A 121 4.02 -9.90 1.05
N LEU A 122 3.98 -9.36 -0.17
CA LEU A 122 2.89 -9.58 -1.11
C LEU A 122 2.73 -11.05 -1.51
N VAL A 123 3.84 -11.78 -1.72
CA VAL A 123 3.81 -13.22 -2.01
C VAL A 123 3.26 -13.99 -0.81
N CYS A 124 3.77 -13.74 0.39
CA CYS A 124 3.29 -14.38 1.63
C CYS A 124 1.80 -14.09 1.86
N LEU A 125 1.37 -12.85 1.63
CA LEU A 125 -0.03 -12.44 1.75
C LEU A 125 -0.93 -13.16 0.73
N GLY A 126 -0.48 -13.28 -0.52
CA GLY A 126 -1.17 -14.04 -1.56
C GLY A 126 -1.32 -15.53 -1.19
N ILE A 127 -0.26 -16.15 -0.65
CA ILE A 127 -0.28 -17.53 -0.16
C ILE A 127 -1.28 -17.66 1.00
N LEU A 128 -1.23 -16.76 1.97
CA LEU A 128 -2.14 -16.76 3.12
C LEU A 128 -3.61 -16.67 2.68
N THR A 129 -3.92 -15.72 1.79
CA THR A 129 -5.28 -15.54 1.24
C THR A 129 -5.75 -16.80 0.50
N TYR A 130 -4.87 -17.42 -0.27
CA TYR A 130 -5.16 -18.66 -0.97
C TYR A 130 -5.43 -19.82 0.00
N LEU A 131 -4.62 -19.99 1.04
CA LEU A 131 -4.80 -21.00 2.08
C LEU A 131 -6.12 -20.82 2.85
N VAL A 132 -6.46 -19.58 3.26
CA VAL A 132 -7.74 -19.25 3.91
C VAL A 132 -8.93 -19.60 3.02
N THR A 133 -8.79 -19.35 1.71
CA THR A 133 -9.84 -19.67 0.73
C THR A 133 -10.04 -21.18 0.59
N ILE A 134 -8.95 -21.96 0.43
CA ILE A 134 -9.02 -23.43 0.30
C ILE A 134 -9.49 -24.09 1.59
N ALA A 135 -9.05 -23.60 2.76
CA ALA A 135 -9.48 -24.08 4.06
C ALA A 135 -11.00 -23.97 4.25
N GLY A 136 -11.66 -23.09 3.48
CA GLY A 136 -13.11 -22.91 3.52
C GLY A 136 -13.57 -21.93 4.59
N GLY A 137 -12.66 -21.21 5.23
CA GLY A 137 -12.96 -20.20 6.26
C GLY A 137 -13.85 -19.08 5.73
N ALA A 138 -13.56 -18.58 4.53
CA ALA A 138 -14.36 -17.57 3.85
C ALA A 138 -15.81 -18.05 3.58
N ARG A 139 -15.98 -19.31 3.14
CA ARG A 139 -17.29 -19.91 2.91
C ARG A 139 -18.07 -20.06 4.23
N ALA A 140 -17.43 -20.61 5.27
CA ALA A 140 -18.06 -20.77 6.58
C ALA A 140 -18.52 -19.45 7.20
N TYR A 141 -17.71 -18.38 7.06
CA TYR A 141 -18.10 -17.03 7.45
C TYR A 141 -19.29 -16.53 6.62
N GLY A 142 -19.25 -16.72 5.30
CA GLY A 142 -20.35 -16.35 4.40
C GLY A 142 -21.67 -17.05 4.80
N ASP A 143 -21.64 -18.34 5.11
CA ASP A 143 -22.79 -19.12 5.57
C ASP A 143 -23.31 -18.61 6.94
N TRP A 144 -22.41 -18.29 7.86
CA TRP A 144 -22.75 -17.69 9.15
C TRP A 144 -23.35 -16.28 8.99
N ALA A 145 -22.72 -15.42 8.22
CA ALA A 145 -23.17 -14.06 7.95
C ALA A 145 -24.54 -14.04 7.26
N THR A 146 -24.76 -14.96 6.32
CA THR A 146 -26.02 -15.08 5.59
C THR A 146 -27.22 -15.42 6.51
N LYS A 147 -26.99 -16.14 7.61
CA LYS A 147 -28.04 -16.43 8.61
C LYS A 147 -28.41 -15.21 9.43
N ARG A 148 -27.48 -14.27 9.63
CA ARG A 148 -27.65 -13.06 10.44
C ARG A 148 -28.11 -11.86 9.62
N ILE A 149 -27.63 -11.73 8.39
CA ILE A 149 -27.95 -10.65 7.48
C ILE A 149 -29.26 -11.03 6.73
N LYS A 150 -30.27 -10.18 6.87
CA LYS A 150 -31.60 -10.45 6.28
C LYS A 150 -31.97 -9.47 5.17
N THR A 151 -31.25 -8.37 5.05
CA THR A 151 -31.56 -7.29 4.11
C THR A 151 -30.42 -7.06 3.14
N ARG A 152 -30.74 -6.50 1.99
CA ARG A 152 -29.81 -6.15 0.95
C ARG A 152 -28.84 -5.03 1.40
N ALA A 153 -29.39 -3.98 2.02
CA ALA A 153 -28.59 -2.93 2.65
C ALA A 153 -27.66 -3.52 3.73
N GLY A 154 -28.18 -4.47 4.53
CA GLY A 154 -27.37 -5.20 5.52
C GLY A 154 -26.18 -5.94 4.92
N ALA A 155 -26.33 -6.58 3.76
CA ALA A 155 -25.23 -7.25 3.07
C ALA A 155 -24.16 -6.25 2.59
N GLN A 156 -24.57 -5.09 2.09
CA GLN A 156 -23.66 -4.03 1.66
C GLN A 156 -22.94 -3.39 2.85
N LEU A 157 -23.65 -3.08 3.93
CA LEU A 157 -23.06 -2.55 5.16
C LEU A 157 -22.12 -3.54 5.84
N ALA A 158 -22.45 -4.84 5.82
CA ALA A 158 -21.55 -5.87 6.34
C ALA A 158 -20.26 -5.96 5.51
N SER A 159 -20.33 -5.74 4.18
CA SER A 159 -19.14 -5.66 3.33
C SER A 159 -18.28 -4.44 3.69
N LEU A 160 -18.89 -3.28 3.88
CA LEU A 160 -18.21 -2.07 4.35
C LEU A 160 -17.56 -2.27 5.72
N LEU A 161 -18.30 -2.81 6.69
CA LEU A 161 -17.79 -3.04 8.05
C LEU A 161 -16.63 -4.04 8.06
N LEU A 162 -16.73 -5.12 7.29
CA LEU A 162 -15.64 -6.08 7.16
C LEU A 162 -14.41 -5.43 6.51
N GLY A 163 -14.60 -4.57 5.51
CA GLY A 163 -13.54 -3.78 4.91
C GLY A 163 -12.87 -2.82 5.90
N ILE A 164 -13.62 -2.19 6.79
CA ILE A 164 -13.07 -1.34 7.85
C ILE A 164 -12.28 -2.18 8.88
N LEU A 165 -12.71 -3.38 9.18
CA LEU A 165 -12.01 -4.28 10.13
C LEU A 165 -10.68 -4.79 9.58
N ILE A 166 -10.57 -4.95 8.26
CA ILE A 166 -9.35 -5.45 7.59
C ILE A 166 -8.55 -4.25 7.05
N PHE A 167 -7.94 -3.47 7.94
CA PHE A 167 -7.29 -2.20 7.62
C PHE A 167 -5.78 -2.30 7.37
N ILE A 168 -5.16 -3.46 7.53
CA ILE A 168 -3.70 -3.63 7.53
C ILE A 168 -3.11 -3.36 6.16
N ASP A 169 -3.76 -3.90 5.12
CA ASP A 169 -3.31 -3.81 3.73
C ASP A 169 -4.50 -3.83 2.77
N ASP A 170 -4.48 -2.99 1.74
CA ASP A 170 -5.58 -2.82 0.79
C ASP A 170 -5.76 -4.04 -0.14
N TYR A 171 -4.68 -4.69 -0.55
CA TYR A 171 -4.77 -5.91 -1.37
C TYR A 171 -5.38 -7.06 -0.57
N PHE A 172 -4.94 -7.23 0.66
CA PHE A 172 -5.51 -8.24 1.56
C PHE A 172 -6.99 -7.94 1.85
N ASN A 173 -7.33 -6.69 2.08
CA ASN A 173 -8.71 -6.23 2.23
C ASN A 173 -9.55 -6.63 1.02
N CYS A 174 -9.15 -6.19 -0.18
CA CYS A 174 -9.88 -6.48 -1.42
C CYS A 174 -10.10 -7.97 -1.65
N LEU A 175 -9.05 -8.78 -1.49
CA LEU A 175 -9.12 -10.22 -1.74
C LEU A 175 -9.98 -10.95 -0.69
N THR A 176 -9.80 -10.60 0.58
CA THR A 176 -10.50 -11.27 1.69
C THR A 176 -11.97 -10.87 1.72
N VAL A 177 -12.27 -9.57 1.73
CA VAL A 177 -13.66 -9.08 1.73
C VAL A 177 -14.40 -9.56 0.49
N GLY A 178 -13.73 -9.50 -0.69
CA GLY A 178 -14.29 -10.01 -1.94
C GLY A 178 -14.68 -11.48 -1.84
N THR A 179 -13.77 -12.32 -1.39
CA THR A 179 -14.01 -13.77 -1.28
C THR A 179 -15.09 -14.10 -0.26
N VAL A 180 -15.07 -13.44 0.90
CA VAL A 180 -15.96 -13.68 2.02
C VAL A 180 -17.38 -13.19 1.74
N MET A 181 -17.52 -12.01 1.13
CA MET A 181 -18.83 -11.36 0.96
C MET A 181 -19.58 -11.78 -0.32
N ILE A 182 -18.89 -12.41 -1.28
CA ILE A 182 -19.53 -12.93 -2.50
C ILE A 182 -20.76 -13.79 -2.21
N PRO A 183 -20.71 -14.86 -1.39
CA PRO A 183 -21.89 -15.69 -1.13
C PRO A 183 -23.02 -14.94 -0.42
N VAL A 184 -22.67 -13.95 0.43
CA VAL A 184 -23.64 -13.13 1.15
C VAL A 184 -24.37 -12.19 0.17
N THR A 185 -23.61 -11.46 -0.64
CA THR A 185 -24.16 -10.49 -1.60
C THR A 185 -24.93 -11.16 -2.73
N ASP A 186 -24.46 -12.32 -3.23
CA ASP A 186 -25.17 -13.10 -4.25
C ASP A 186 -26.57 -13.52 -3.76
N ARG A 187 -26.66 -14.00 -2.52
CA ARG A 187 -27.95 -14.40 -1.92
C ARG A 187 -28.93 -13.24 -1.82
N HIS A 188 -28.43 -12.01 -1.59
CA HIS A 188 -29.23 -10.81 -1.49
C HIS A 188 -29.40 -10.07 -2.83
N ARG A 189 -29.01 -10.69 -3.95
CA ARG A 189 -29.09 -10.15 -5.30
C ARG A 189 -28.40 -8.78 -5.46
N VAL A 190 -27.29 -8.56 -4.75
CA VAL A 190 -26.40 -7.42 -4.96
C VAL A 190 -25.44 -7.76 -6.09
N SER A 191 -25.32 -6.89 -7.10
CA SER A 191 -24.45 -7.18 -8.26
C SER A 191 -22.98 -7.25 -7.85
N ARG A 192 -22.20 -8.07 -8.56
CA ARG A 192 -20.75 -8.13 -8.38
C ARG A 192 -20.07 -6.79 -8.66
N ALA A 193 -20.63 -5.98 -9.54
CA ALA A 193 -20.16 -4.63 -9.82
C ALA A 193 -20.30 -3.73 -8.59
N LYS A 194 -21.43 -3.78 -7.88
CA LYS A 194 -21.63 -3.00 -6.66
C LYS A 194 -20.78 -3.49 -5.50
N LEU A 195 -20.63 -4.81 -5.34
CA LEU A 195 -19.71 -5.36 -4.36
C LEU A 195 -18.27 -4.91 -4.65
N ALA A 196 -17.82 -4.96 -5.90
CA ALA A 196 -16.50 -4.47 -6.29
C ALA A 196 -16.31 -2.99 -5.96
N TYR A 197 -17.32 -2.15 -6.22
CA TYR A 197 -17.32 -0.74 -5.85
C TYR A 197 -17.16 -0.54 -4.33
N ILE A 198 -17.93 -1.28 -3.52
CA ILE A 198 -17.86 -1.18 -2.05
C ILE A 198 -16.46 -1.56 -1.56
N ILE A 199 -15.89 -2.65 -2.08
CA ILE A 199 -14.57 -3.13 -1.69
C ILE A 199 -13.49 -2.11 -2.09
N ASP A 200 -13.47 -1.68 -3.33
CA ASP A 200 -12.48 -0.74 -3.87
C ASP A 200 -12.54 0.62 -3.15
N ALA A 201 -13.75 1.15 -2.97
CA ALA A 201 -13.98 2.40 -2.28
C ALA A 201 -13.79 2.33 -0.74
N THR A 202 -13.52 1.15 -0.18
CA THR A 202 -13.28 0.96 1.26
C THR A 202 -11.82 0.63 1.54
N ALA A 203 -11.21 -0.25 0.76
CA ALA A 203 -9.90 -0.82 1.05
C ALA A 203 -8.80 0.24 1.16
N ALA A 204 -8.57 1.03 0.14
CA ALA A 204 -7.53 2.06 0.15
C ALA A 204 -7.83 3.20 1.16
N PRO A 205 -9.05 3.80 1.21
CA PRO A 205 -9.37 4.82 2.19
C PRO A 205 -9.16 4.38 3.63
N VAL A 206 -9.53 3.15 3.99
CA VAL A 206 -9.35 2.63 5.34
C VAL A 206 -7.87 2.45 5.66
N CYS A 207 -7.08 1.87 4.75
CA CYS A 207 -5.64 1.68 4.96
C CYS A 207 -4.88 3.00 5.10
N VAL A 208 -5.28 4.05 4.40
CA VAL A 208 -4.62 5.37 4.48
C VAL A 208 -4.92 6.11 5.80
N ILE A 209 -6.07 5.84 6.45
CA ILE A 209 -6.42 6.48 7.73
C ILE A 209 -6.17 5.60 8.94
N ALA A 210 -5.95 4.30 8.76
CA ALA A 210 -5.64 3.41 9.88
C ALA A 210 -4.23 3.71 10.41
N PRO A 211 -4.05 3.82 11.73
CA PRO A 211 -2.74 4.19 12.32
C PRO A 211 -1.67 3.11 12.14
N VAL A 212 -2.08 1.88 11.85
CA VAL A 212 -1.19 0.74 11.61
C VAL A 212 -1.60 0.09 10.30
N SER A 213 -0.88 0.37 9.21
CA SER A 213 -1.11 -0.23 7.90
C SER A 213 0.17 -0.16 7.05
N SER A 214 0.22 -0.94 5.97
CA SER A 214 1.31 -0.90 4.99
C SER A 214 1.50 0.50 4.37
N TRP A 215 0.41 1.23 4.17
CA TRP A 215 0.44 2.60 3.64
C TRP A 215 1.03 3.61 4.61
N VAL A 216 0.69 3.50 5.89
CA VAL A 216 1.18 4.42 6.92
C VAL A 216 2.68 4.32 7.09
N VAL A 217 3.24 3.12 7.04
CA VAL A 217 4.70 2.92 7.08
C VAL A 217 5.38 3.67 5.93
N THR A 218 4.85 3.57 4.71
CA THR A 218 5.38 4.27 3.53
C THR A 218 5.23 5.80 3.65
N ILE A 219 4.08 6.27 4.13
CA ILE A 219 3.82 7.70 4.35
C ILE A 219 4.80 8.26 5.41
N MET A 220 4.93 7.59 6.56
CA MET A 220 5.85 8.02 7.63
C MET A 220 7.30 8.03 7.18
N SER A 221 7.75 7.02 6.43
CA SER A 221 9.10 6.99 5.86
C SER A 221 9.33 8.20 4.96
N THR A 222 8.41 8.45 4.03
CA THR A 222 8.49 9.60 3.11
C THR A 222 8.46 10.95 3.85
N MET A 223 7.60 11.09 4.87
CA MET A 223 7.53 12.30 5.70
C MET A 223 8.83 12.50 6.48
N GLY A 224 9.37 11.44 7.09
CA GLY A 224 10.62 11.49 7.83
C GLY A 224 11.81 11.94 6.97
N ASP A 225 11.90 11.45 5.74
CA ASP A 225 12.94 11.87 4.79
C ASP A 225 12.80 13.35 4.42
N LYS A 226 11.56 13.81 4.20
CA LYS A 226 11.30 15.23 3.90
C LYS A 226 11.55 16.14 5.10
N PHE A 227 11.17 15.73 6.30
CA PHE A 227 11.41 16.49 7.53
C PHE A 227 12.91 16.65 7.79
N ARG A 228 13.69 15.58 7.63
CA ARG A 228 15.16 15.64 7.71
C ARG A 228 15.75 16.59 6.67
N ALA A 229 15.27 16.53 5.43
CA ALA A 229 15.75 17.38 4.35
C ALA A 229 15.41 18.87 4.53
N THR A 230 14.32 19.19 5.25
CA THR A 230 13.83 20.56 5.47
C THR A 230 14.13 21.12 6.86
N GLY A 231 14.75 20.31 7.74
CA GLY A 231 15.07 20.73 9.12
C GLY A 231 13.84 20.85 10.02
N ILE A 232 12.75 20.15 9.69
CA ILE A 232 11.54 20.13 10.53
C ILE A 232 11.73 19.09 11.65
N GLU A 233 11.76 19.54 12.89
CA GLU A 233 11.84 18.72 14.09
C GLU A 233 10.43 18.25 14.50
N MET A 234 9.84 17.36 13.72
CA MET A 234 8.56 16.73 14.05
C MET A 234 8.66 15.21 13.86
N GLU A 235 8.13 14.47 14.81
CA GLU A 235 8.06 13.02 14.71
C GLU A 235 7.04 12.61 13.61
N PRO A 236 7.42 11.78 12.62
CA PRO A 236 6.58 11.45 11.45
C PRO A 236 5.22 10.87 11.81
N PHE A 237 5.14 10.04 12.86
CA PHE A 237 3.87 9.45 13.29
C PHE A 237 2.90 10.50 13.85
N VAL A 238 3.41 11.44 14.66
CA VAL A 238 2.60 12.55 15.17
C VAL A 238 2.11 13.46 14.04
N ALA A 239 2.96 13.71 13.07
CA ALA A 239 2.58 14.48 11.87
C ALA A 239 1.49 13.74 11.09
N PHE A 240 1.65 12.43 10.88
CA PHE A 240 0.64 11.60 10.22
C PHE A 240 -0.71 11.67 10.95
N LEU A 241 -0.74 11.46 12.27
CA LEU A 241 -1.97 11.54 13.05
C LEU A 241 -2.68 12.90 12.89
N ARG A 242 -1.93 14.00 12.80
CA ARG A 242 -2.49 15.34 12.57
C ARG A 242 -3.09 15.51 11.17
N THR A 243 -2.65 14.73 10.17
CA THR A 243 -3.20 14.77 8.81
C THR A 243 -4.48 13.94 8.67
N LEU A 244 -4.76 12.98 9.56
CA LEU A 244 -5.94 12.10 9.46
C LEU A 244 -7.27 12.85 9.32
N PRO A 245 -7.60 13.86 10.15
CA PRO A 245 -8.85 14.61 10.01
C PRO A 245 -8.95 15.38 8.70
N LEU A 246 -7.81 15.73 8.09
CA LEU A 246 -7.72 16.50 6.86
C LEU A 246 -7.80 15.61 5.60
N ASN A 247 -7.77 14.29 5.76
CA ASN A 247 -7.92 13.35 4.65
C ASN A 247 -9.39 13.26 4.21
N LEU A 248 -9.88 14.33 3.61
CA LEU A 248 -11.29 14.45 3.19
C LEU A 248 -11.69 13.36 2.20
N TYR A 249 -10.75 12.91 1.34
CA TYR A 249 -11.03 11.82 0.41
C TYR A 249 -11.47 10.55 1.15
N ALA A 250 -10.71 10.12 2.13
CA ALA A 250 -11.02 8.88 2.86
C ALA A 250 -12.37 8.98 3.59
N TRP A 251 -12.60 10.07 4.32
CA TRP A 251 -13.85 10.26 5.06
C TRP A 251 -15.07 10.37 4.16
N LEU A 252 -14.98 11.17 3.09
CA LEU A 252 -16.08 11.35 2.14
C LEU A 252 -16.38 10.07 1.36
N THR A 253 -15.34 9.29 0.98
CA THR A 253 -15.53 8.04 0.25
C THR A 253 -16.22 7.00 1.14
N LEU A 254 -15.77 6.82 2.39
CA LEU A 254 -16.42 5.90 3.33
C LEU A 254 -17.85 6.32 3.64
N GLY A 255 -18.08 7.64 3.85
CA GLY A 255 -19.40 8.20 4.01
C GLY A 255 -20.29 7.94 2.79
N MET A 256 -19.78 8.13 1.57
CA MET A 256 -20.51 7.87 0.33
C MET A 256 -20.88 6.39 0.20
N VAL A 257 -19.96 5.48 0.49
CA VAL A 257 -20.26 4.02 0.47
C VAL A 257 -21.35 3.68 1.46
N ALA A 258 -21.31 4.25 2.69
CA ALA A 258 -22.36 4.05 3.68
C ALA A 258 -23.72 4.58 3.20
N VAL A 259 -23.77 5.77 2.64
CA VAL A 259 -25.00 6.37 2.08
C VAL A 259 -25.55 5.52 0.93
N VAL A 260 -24.71 5.12 -0.01
CA VAL A 260 -25.08 4.25 -1.15
C VAL A 260 -25.61 2.89 -0.66
N ALA A 261 -25.04 2.34 0.40
CA ALA A 261 -25.47 1.06 0.96
C ALA A 261 -26.80 1.18 1.72
N ILE A 262 -26.98 2.24 2.52
CA ILE A 262 -28.18 2.44 3.35
C ILE A 262 -29.39 2.84 2.49
N LEU A 263 -29.20 3.79 1.58
CA LEU A 263 -30.27 4.30 0.73
C LEU A 263 -30.49 3.47 -0.53
N GLU A 264 -29.69 2.41 -0.71
CA GLU A 264 -29.69 1.55 -1.91
C GLU A 264 -29.62 2.35 -3.23
N LEU A 265 -28.83 3.43 -3.21
CA LEU A 265 -28.67 4.31 -4.37
C LEU A 265 -27.85 3.61 -5.45
N ASP A 266 -28.33 3.68 -6.65
CA ASP A 266 -27.67 3.15 -7.83
C ASP A 266 -27.63 4.23 -8.91
N PHE A 267 -26.48 4.45 -9.52
CA PHE A 267 -26.32 5.47 -10.57
C PHE A 267 -25.35 5.02 -11.67
N GLY A 268 -25.55 5.58 -12.85
CA GLY A 268 -24.73 5.31 -14.01
C GLY A 268 -24.73 3.82 -14.45
N PRO A 269 -23.60 3.29 -14.91
CA PRO A 269 -23.54 1.89 -15.36
C PRO A 269 -23.86 0.86 -14.27
N MET A 270 -23.58 1.18 -12.99
CA MET A 270 -23.84 0.29 -11.86
C MET A 270 -25.34 0.05 -11.67
N GLU A 271 -26.20 1.06 -11.89
CA GLU A 271 -27.65 0.92 -11.80
C GLU A 271 -28.19 -0.17 -12.74
N ARG A 272 -27.63 -0.28 -13.96
CA ARG A 272 -28.02 -1.31 -14.92
C ARG A 272 -27.73 -2.70 -14.38
N PHE A 273 -26.55 -2.94 -13.82
CA PHE A 273 -26.17 -4.22 -13.24
C PHE A 273 -27.00 -4.58 -12.01
N GLU A 274 -27.30 -3.58 -11.18
CA GLU A 274 -28.14 -3.74 -10.00
C GLU A 274 -29.60 -4.08 -10.38
N ARG A 275 -30.15 -3.39 -11.36
CA ARG A 275 -31.51 -3.66 -11.87
C ARG A 275 -31.63 -5.08 -12.44
N GLU A 276 -30.61 -5.52 -13.20
CA GLU A 276 -30.58 -6.89 -13.73
C GLU A 276 -30.44 -7.94 -12.60
N ALA A 277 -29.56 -7.68 -11.62
CA ALA A 277 -29.43 -8.57 -10.46
C ALA A 277 -30.73 -8.68 -9.66
N ARG A 278 -31.48 -7.57 -9.50
CA ARG A 278 -32.79 -7.58 -8.82
C ARG A 278 -33.85 -8.33 -9.60
N ALA A 279 -33.92 -8.13 -10.91
CA ALA A 279 -34.97 -8.66 -11.76
C ALA A 279 -34.76 -10.16 -12.06
N THR A 280 -33.57 -10.56 -12.45
CA THR A 280 -33.26 -11.92 -12.95
C THR A 280 -32.49 -12.78 -11.97
N GLY A 281 -31.89 -12.18 -10.94
CA GLY A 281 -30.93 -12.86 -10.05
C GLY A 281 -29.54 -13.02 -10.68
N ASN A 282 -29.29 -12.50 -11.89
CA ASN A 282 -27.99 -12.54 -12.53
C ASN A 282 -27.06 -11.46 -11.93
N VAL A 283 -26.32 -11.83 -10.90
CA VAL A 283 -25.35 -10.96 -10.21
C VAL A 283 -24.05 -10.74 -10.99
N ASN A 284 -23.80 -11.53 -12.04
CA ASN A 284 -22.58 -11.54 -12.85
C ASN A 284 -22.69 -10.79 -14.17
N ALA A 285 -23.73 -10.01 -14.39
CA ALA A 285 -23.98 -9.32 -15.66
C ALA A 285 -22.80 -8.43 -16.15
N ALA A 286 -21.90 -8.02 -15.25
CA ALA A 286 -20.70 -7.29 -15.60
C ALA A 286 -19.57 -8.13 -16.23
N LYS A 287 -19.64 -9.47 -16.15
CA LYS A 287 -18.63 -10.35 -16.75
C LYS A 287 -18.98 -10.74 -18.18
N PRO A 288 -18.01 -10.66 -19.13
CA PRO A 288 -18.18 -11.28 -20.44
C PRO A 288 -18.45 -12.79 -20.30
N ALA A 289 -19.38 -13.31 -21.08
CA ALA A 289 -19.65 -14.75 -21.13
C ALA A 289 -18.35 -15.51 -21.46
N GLY A 290 -18.02 -16.52 -20.66
CA GLY A 290 -16.84 -17.38 -20.86
C GLY A 290 -15.62 -17.06 -19.97
N THR A 291 -15.69 -16.10 -19.07
CA THR A 291 -14.60 -15.77 -18.15
C THR A 291 -14.73 -16.45 -16.78
N GLU A 292 -15.29 -17.63 -16.71
CA GLU A 292 -15.32 -18.39 -15.46
C GLU A 292 -13.91 -18.89 -15.11
N ARG A 293 -13.27 -18.23 -14.13
CA ARG A 293 -12.08 -18.79 -13.49
C ARG A 293 -12.51 -20.06 -12.76
N ARG A 294 -11.85 -21.18 -13.07
CA ARG A 294 -11.97 -22.42 -12.29
C ARG A 294 -11.76 -22.08 -10.82
N GLN A 295 -12.81 -22.17 -10.02
CA GLN A 295 -12.67 -21.99 -8.57
C GLN A 295 -11.89 -23.17 -8.02
N PRO A 296 -10.91 -22.95 -7.14
CA PRO A 296 -10.23 -24.06 -6.47
C PRO A 296 -11.24 -24.86 -5.65
N ALA A 297 -10.97 -26.14 -5.46
CA ALA A 297 -11.81 -27.00 -4.63
C ALA A 297 -11.75 -26.49 -3.18
N ILE A 298 -12.85 -25.91 -2.71
CA ILE A 298 -12.95 -25.33 -1.36
C ILE A 298 -13.38 -26.44 -0.40
N SER A 299 -12.70 -26.55 0.74
CA SER A 299 -13.06 -27.51 1.79
C SER A 299 -14.49 -27.27 2.30
N SER A 300 -15.26 -28.33 2.43
CA SER A 300 -16.59 -28.28 3.05
C SER A 300 -16.53 -28.31 4.59
N LYS A 301 -15.37 -28.59 5.17
CA LYS A 301 -15.15 -28.70 6.63
C LYS A 301 -14.63 -27.41 7.26
N GLY A 302 -14.48 -26.35 6.46
CA GLY A 302 -13.99 -25.04 6.96
C GLY A 302 -14.88 -24.47 8.05
N THR A 303 -14.25 -23.79 9.00
CA THR A 303 -14.89 -23.08 10.10
C THR A 303 -14.64 -21.58 9.99
N VAL A 304 -15.44 -20.77 10.67
CA VAL A 304 -15.23 -19.30 10.72
C VAL A 304 -13.85 -18.95 11.29
N TRP A 305 -13.31 -19.79 12.16
CA TRP A 305 -12.00 -19.61 12.76
C TRP A 305 -10.84 -19.70 11.77
N ASP A 306 -11.00 -20.47 10.69
CA ASP A 306 -10.00 -20.58 9.61
C ASP A 306 -9.81 -19.26 8.84
N LEU A 307 -10.77 -18.35 8.96
CA LEU A 307 -10.64 -16.96 8.50
C LEU A 307 -10.16 -16.03 9.62
N LEU A 308 -10.79 -16.09 10.80
CA LEU A 308 -10.54 -15.11 11.86
C LEU A 308 -9.14 -15.23 12.46
N VAL A 309 -8.63 -16.45 12.68
CA VAL A 309 -7.32 -16.64 13.30
C VAL A 309 -6.18 -16.05 12.47
N PRO A 310 -6.08 -16.30 11.15
CA PRO A 310 -5.06 -15.64 10.33
C PRO A 310 -5.20 -14.12 10.28
N VAL A 311 -6.43 -13.59 10.22
CA VAL A 311 -6.67 -12.13 10.20
C VAL A 311 -6.27 -11.50 11.53
N ILE A 312 -6.69 -12.07 12.64
CA ILE A 312 -6.31 -11.59 13.99
C ILE A 312 -4.80 -11.73 14.19
N GLY A 313 -4.21 -12.84 13.73
CA GLY A 313 -2.76 -13.03 13.76
C GLY A 313 -2.02 -11.91 13.01
N LEU A 314 -2.45 -11.57 11.80
CA LEU A 314 -1.89 -10.44 11.07
C LEU A 314 -2.02 -9.11 11.84
N ILE A 315 -3.17 -8.84 12.46
CA ILE A 315 -3.39 -7.62 13.25
C ILE A 315 -2.45 -7.55 14.47
N ILE A 316 -2.16 -8.69 15.10
CA ILE A 316 -1.32 -8.72 16.30
C ILE A 316 0.17 -8.60 15.95
N PHE A 317 0.60 -9.16 14.80
CA PHE A 317 2.01 -9.21 14.40
C PHE A 317 2.42 -8.10 13.40
N ALA A 318 1.50 -7.33 12.87
CA ALA A 318 1.76 -6.14 12.06
C ALA A 318 2.07 -4.93 12.94
#